data_c40b88c14007c63ed533c8a2647089ee
#
_entry.id   c40b88c14007c63ed533c8a2647089ee
#
_cell.length_a   1.000
_cell.length_b   1.000
_cell.length_c   1.000
_cell.angle_alpha   90.00
_cell.angle_beta   90.00
_cell.angle_gamma   90.00
#
_symmetry.space_group_name_H-M   'P 1'
#
loop_
_entity.id
_entity.type
_entity.pdbx_description
1 polymer ?
#
loop_
_entity_poly.entity_id
_entity_poly.type
_entity_poly.pdbx_seq_one_letter_code
_entity_poly.pdbx_strand_id
1 'polypeptide(L)'
;MAKVGITETVLRDAHQSLIATRMTTEEMLPILSTMDKVGYHSVECWGGATFDACLRFLNEDPWDRLRILRREMPHTKLQMLFRGQNMLGYRHYADDVLEYFVQKSVANGIDIIRIFDALNDIRNLETAVKAAKKEGAHAQIAISYTLGEVFTEQYYIDYAKRIEEAGADSICIKDMAALLTPYETERLVKALKSAVNIPIQLHTHYTSGLASMCLLKGIESGVDVIDTAMSPLALGTSHAPTESMVAALQGTEYDTGLDLKLLTEIREYFMTLRKKYIDSGLLDPKLLAVDANALIYQVPGGMLSNLLSQLKQAGKSDKFEEVLKEVPRVRADAGFPPLVTPTSQIVGTQAVFNVILGERYKTVTKEFKGLVKGSYGKTPAPIDPEFRKKILGDEQPIDCRPADLIEPELEKLKAECAKWSQQDEDVLSYAMFGQVAEKFFEKRKDKQLGIDAEHADKANKGMPV
;
A
#
# COMPACT_ATOMS: atom_id res chain seq x y z
N MET A 1 -19.02 8.95 -24.86
CA MET A 1 -18.86 8.17 -23.63
C MET A 1 -17.47 8.45 -23.08
N ALA A 2 -17.28 8.47 -21.77
CA ALA A 2 -15.96 8.72 -21.20
C ALA A 2 -15.07 7.47 -21.41
N LYS A 3 -13.84 7.69 -21.87
CA LYS A 3 -12.85 6.61 -22.00
C LYS A 3 -12.52 6.05 -20.63
N VAL A 4 -12.31 4.74 -20.52
CA VAL A 4 -11.83 4.11 -19.27
C VAL A 4 -10.36 4.50 -19.05
N GLY A 5 -10.06 5.05 -17.87
CA GLY A 5 -8.70 5.41 -17.49
C GLY A 5 -7.91 4.20 -17.03
N ILE A 6 -6.61 4.20 -17.32
CA ILE A 6 -5.66 3.17 -16.83
C ILE A 6 -4.70 3.83 -15.84
N THR A 7 -4.61 3.30 -14.63
CA THR A 7 -3.49 3.56 -13.72
C THR A 7 -2.48 2.43 -13.83
N GLU A 8 -1.28 2.75 -14.27
CA GLU A 8 -0.18 1.80 -14.37
C GLU A 8 0.54 1.66 -13.02
N THR A 9 0.71 0.44 -12.53
CA THR A 9 1.26 0.16 -11.19
C THR A 9 2.67 -0.42 -11.22
N VAL A 10 3.27 -0.59 -12.39
CA VAL A 10 4.57 -1.27 -12.55
C VAL A 10 5.70 -0.62 -11.75
N LEU A 11 5.63 0.70 -11.52
CA LEU A 11 6.66 1.46 -10.78
C LEU A 11 6.45 1.45 -9.25
N ARG A 12 5.36 0.84 -8.73
CA ARG A 12 5.13 0.72 -7.29
C ARG A 12 4.54 -0.63 -6.89
N ASP A 13 3.21 -0.86 -7.04
CA ASP A 13 2.53 -2.01 -6.43
C ASP A 13 2.94 -3.34 -7.08
N ALA A 14 3.10 -3.37 -8.39
CA ALA A 14 3.48 -4.58 -9.10
C ALA A 14 4.86 -5.10 -8.66
N HIS A 15 5.89 -4.24 -8.68
CA HIS A 15 7.22 -4.68 -8.25
C HIS A 15 7.34 -4.82 -6.72
N GLN A 16 6.50 -4.12 -5.94
CA GLN A 16 6.38 -4.40 -4.51
C GLN A 16 5.90 -5.83 -4.28
N SER A 17 4.89 -6.27 -5.02
CA SER A 17 4.25 -7.57 -4.85
C SER A 17 5.11 -8.75 -5.33
N LEU A 18 5.98 -8.53 -6.31
CA LEU A 18 6.76 -9.59 -6.96
C LEU A 18 8.23 -9.63 -6.52
N ILE A 19 8.84 -8.49 -6.26
CA ILE A 19 10.27 -8.37 -5.95
C ILE A 19 10.52 -7.50 -4.69
N ALA A 20 9.55 -7.44 -3.80
CA ALA A 20 9.65 -6.76 -2.52
C ALA A 20 10.22 -5.32 -2.64
N THR A 21 9.79 -4.57 -3.66
CA THR A 21 10.16 -3.16 -3.91
C THR A 21 11.65 -2.97 -4.23
N ARG A 22 12.30 -3.92 -4.90
CA ARG A 22 13.76 -3.88 -5.18
C ARG A 22 14.13 -3.27 -6.54
N MET A 23 13.17 -2.81 -7.35
CA MET A 23 13.47 -2.07 -8.58
C MET A 23 14.14 -0.74 -8.24
N THR A 24 15.31 -0.47 -8.81
CA THR A 24 16.08 0.75 -8.57
C THR A 24 15.58 1.91 -9.43
N THR A 25 15.90 3.14 -9.05
CA THR A 25 15.61 4.33 -9.87
C THR A 25 16.35 4.27 -11.21
N GLU A 26 17.58 3.75 -11.23
CA GLU A 26 18.37 3.55 -12.44
C GLU A 26 17.70 2.59 -13.42
N GLU A 27 17.05 1.52 -12.91
CA GLU A 27 16.28 0.57 -13.72
C GLU A 27 14.95 1.15 -14.22
N MET A 28 14.40 2.17 -13.58
CA MET A 28 13.18 2.85 -14.05
C MET A 28 13.50 3.87 -15.15
N LEU A 29 14.59 4.61 -14.99
CA LEU A 29 14.93 5.79 -15.76
C LEU A 29 14.84 5.62 -17.30
N PRO A 30 15.36 4.54 -17.93
CA PRO A 30 15.40 4.43 -19.38
C PRO A 30 14.03 4.40 -20.08
N ILE A 31 12.96 4.00 -19.36
CA ILE A 31 11.64 3.81 -19.94
C ILE A 31 10.63 4.91 -19.62
N LEU A 32 10.95 5.80 -18.65
CA LEU A 32 10.00 6.78 -18.13
C LEU A 32 9.48 7.73 -19.22
N SER A 33 10.35 8.22 -20.11
CA SER A 33 9.96 9.11 -21.19
C SER A 33 9.03 8.47 -22.23
N THR A 34 9.10 7.15 -22.42
CA THR A 34 8.16 6.39 -23.25
C THR A 34 6.84 6.21 -22.50
N MET A 35 6.89 5.91 -21.19
CA MET A 35 5.69 5.80 -20.35
C MET A 35 4.91 7.12 -20.31
N ASP A 36 5.59 8.27 -20.29
CA ASP A 36 4.95 9.60 -20.27
C ASP A 36 4.12 9.89 -21.55
N LYS A 37 4.42 9.23 -22.66
CA LYS A 37 3.72 9.40 -23.95
C LYS A 37 2.47 8.54 -24.11
N VAL A 38 2.27 7.54 -23.23
CA VAL A 38 1.19 6.55 -23.35
C VAL A 38 -0.19 7.18 -23.19
N GLY A 39 -0.30 8.16 -22.29
CA GLY A 39 -1.58 8.78 -21.94
C GLY A 39 -2.33 8.05 -20.84
N TYR A 40 -1.62 7.40 -19.93
CA TYR A 40 -2.20 6.83 -18.71
C TYR A 40 -3.02 7.85 -17.92
N HIS A 41 -4.07 7.42 -17.23
CA HIS A 41 -4.76 8.25 -16.24
C HIS A 41 -3.78 8.70 -15.16
N SER A 42 -2.98 7.77 -14.65
CA SER A 42 -1.87 8.02 -13.72
C SER A 42 -0.88 6.87 -13.73
N VAL A 43 0.30 7.10 -13.17
CA VAL A 43 1.27 6.06 -12.83
C VAL A 43 1.46 6.05 -11.32
N GLU A 44 1.16 4.91 -10.69
CA GLU A 44 1.43 4.74 -9.26
C GLU A 44 2.91 4.41 -9.08
N CYS A 45 3.64 5.29 -8.41
CA CYS A 45 5.10 5.25 -8.38
C CYS A 45 5.71 5.39 -6.99
N TRP A 46 4.93 5.71 -5.96
CA TRP A 46 5.45 6.01 -4.64
C TRP A 46 4.53 5.54 -3.51
N GLY A 47 5.11 5.28 -2.33
CA GLY A 47 4.39 4.78 -1.17
C GLY A 47 5.32 4.27 -0.07
N GLY A 48 4.76 3.73 1.01
CA GLY A 48 5.51 3.35 2.21
C GLY A 48 6.61 2.33 1.97
N ALA A 49 6.30 1.24 1.26
CA ALA A 49 7.30 0.21 0.98
C ALA A 49 8.40 0.70 0.02
N THR A 50 8.04 1.57 -0.95
CA THR A 50 9.02 2.20 -1.85
C THR A 50 9.98 3.07 -1.05
N PHE A 51 9.45 3.90 -0.16
CA PHE A 51 10.24 4.79 0.68
C PHE A 51 11.20 4.01 1.59
N ASP A 52 10.68 3.00 2.31
CA ASP A 52 11.48 2.13 3.17
C ASP A 52 12.55 1.36 2.39
N ALA A 53 12.20 0.82 1.22
CA ALA A 53 13.15 0.09 0.38
C ALA A 53 14.28 0.96 -0.15
N CYS A 54 14.00 2.20 -0.55
CA CYS A 54 15.01 3.16 -0.97
C CYS A 54 16.07 3.37 0.12
N LEU A 55 15.63 3.66 1.35
CA LEU A 55 16.53 3.93 2.47
C LEU A 55 17.27 2.68 2.95
N ARG A 56 16.56 1.56 3.10
CA ARG A 56 17.05 0.36 3.78
C ARG A 56 17.88 -0.55 2.90
N PHE A 57 17.51 -0.69 1.63
CA PHE A 57 18.06 -1.73 0.77
C PHE A 57 18.75 -1.20 -0.49
N LEU A 58 18.23 -0.11 -1.06
CA LEU A 58 18.73 0.42 -2.33
C LEU A 58 19.77 1.53 -2.14
N ASN A 59 19.87 2.07 -0.92
CA ASN A 59 20.69 3.22 -0.61
C ASN A 59 20.41 4.41 -1.56
N GLU A 60 19.13 4.64 -1.83
CA GLU A 60 18.61 5.73 -2.65
C GLU A 60 17.83 6.73 -1.79
N ASP A 61 17.89 8.01 -2.17
CA ASP A 61 17.00 9.01 -1.58
C ASP A 61 15.60 8.89 -2.19
N PRO A 62 14.55 8.56 -1.39
CA PRO A 62 13.20 8.41 -1.92
C PRO A 62 12.65 9.72 -2.50
N TRP A 63 13.07 10.88 -2.01
CA TRP A 63 12.66 12.18 -2.52
C TRP A 63 13.31 12.49 -3.86
N ASP A 64 14.60 12.16 -4.02
CA ASP A 64 15.28 12.29 -5.31
C ASP A 64 14.67 11.37 -6.36
N ARG A 65 14.29 10.13 -5.98
CA ARG A 65 13.53 9.24 -6.86
C ARG A 65 12.26 9.92 -7.36
N LEU A 66 11.47 10.51 -6.47
CA LEU A 66 10.24 11.20 -6.85
C LEU A 66 10.51 12.37 -7.81
N ARG A 67 11.52 13.20 -7.53
CA ARG A 67 11.94 14.32 -8.39
C ARG A 67 12.36 13.85 -9.79
N ILE A 68 13.11 12.73 -9.85
CA ILE A 68 13.51 12.11 -11.12
C ILE A 68 12.29 11.65 -11.91
N LEU A 69 11.38 10.93 -11.27
CA LEU A 69 10.13 10.47 -11.90
C LEU A 69 9.32 11.64 -12.44
N ARG A 70 9.15 12.72 -11.67
CA ARG A 70 8.43 13.93 -12.12
C ARG A 70 9.12 14.61 -13.29
N ARG A 71 10.45 14.70 -13.27
CA ARG A 71 11.22 15.31 -14.36
C ARG A 71 11.08 14.54 -15.67
N GLU A 72 11.14 13.20 -15.60
CA GLU A 72 11.09 12.33 -16.79
C GLU A 72 9.66 12.05 -17.27
N MET A 73 8.65 12.26 -16.43
CA MET A 73 7.22 12.11 -16.76
C MET A 73 6.45 13.39 -16.46
N PRO A 74 6.72 14.49 -17.18
CA PRO A 74 6.10 15.80 -16.89
C PRO A 74 4.60 15.87 -17.21
N HIS A 75 4.09 15.01 -18.10
CA HIS A 75 2.69 15.05 -18.56
C HIS A 75 1.80 14.01 -17.85
N THR A 76 2.38 12.95 -17.34
CA THR A 76 1.64 11.88 -16.66
C THR A 76 1.43 12.22 -15.20
N LYS A 77 0.22 12.04 -14.69
CA LYS A 77 -0.06 12.20 -13.25
C LYS A 77 0.66 11.14 -12.44
N LEU A 78 1.42 11.56 -11.44
CA LEU A 78 2.09 10.67 -10.50
C LEU A 78 1.19 10.42 -9.28
N GLN A 79 1.00 9.16 -8.95
CA GLN A 79 0.16 8.72 -7.86
C GLN A 79 0.98 8.06 -6.76
N MET A 80 0.62 8.33 -5.51
CA MET A 80 1.18 7.64 -4.35
C MET A 80 0.11 6.92 -3.54
N LEU A 81 0.52 5.85 -2.85
CA LEU A 81 -0.27 5.20 -1.81
C LEU A 81 0.08 5.78 -0.44
N PHE A 82 -0.95 6.17 0.33
CA PHE A 82 -0.82 6.85 1.61
C PHE A 82 -1.74 6.24 2.67
N ARG A 83 -1.19 5.91 3.85
CA ARG A 83 -1.93 5.20 4.91
C ARG A 83 -2.59 6.16 5.89
N GLY A 84 -3.36 7.13 5.42
CA GLY A 84 -4.04 8.09 6.28
C GLY A 84 -3.12 8.65 7.38
N GLN A 85 -3.56 8.57 8.64
CA GLN A 85 -2.80 9.10 9.77
C GLN A 85 -1.45 8.39 10.02
N ASN A 86 -1.25 7.20 9.47
CA ASN A 86 0.04 6.50 9.54
C ASN A 86 1.05 6.98 8.49
N MET A 87 0.65 7.86 7.58
CA MET A 87 1.49 8.33 6.46
C MET A 87 2.09 7.16 5.67
N LEU A 88 3.40 6.98 5.70
CA LEU A 88 4.10 5.83 5.12
C LEU A 88 4.63 4.86 6.18
N GLY A 89 4.40 5.17 7.47
CA GLY A 89 4.87 4.39 8.63
C GLY A 89 3.84 3.41 9.18
N TYR A 90 4.05 3.00 10.43
CA TYR A 90 3.28 1.96 11.11
C TYR A 90 2.60 2.45 12.41
N ARG A 91 2.73 3.74 12.75
CA ARG A 91 2.05 4.41 13.86
C ARG A 91 1.25 5.59 13.33
N HIS A 92 0.36 6.15 14.14
CA HIS A 92 -0.20 7.47 13.88
C HIS A 92 0.85 8.54 14.15
N TYR A 93 0.86 9.57 13.30
CA TYR A 93 1.69 10.77 13.44
C TYR A 93 0.82 11.96 13.81
N ALA A 94 1.42 12.99 14.39
CA ALA A 94 0.73 14.25 14.63
C ALA A 94 0.29 14.93 13.32
N ASP A 95 -0.78 15.71 13.39
CA ASP A 95 -1.36 16.36 12.21
C ASP A 95 -0.37 17.30 11.51
N ASP A 96 0.46 18.03 12.27
CA ASP A 96 1.48 18.93 11.71
C ASP A 96 2.54 18.21 10.87
N VAL A 97 2.94 17.01 11.27
CA VAL A 97 3.88 16.15 10.50
C VAL A 97 3.21 15.64 9.23
N LEU A 98 1.95 15.19 9.34
CA LEU A 98 1.18 14.69 8.20
C LEU A 98 0.95 15.81 7.17
N GLU A 99 0.51 16.98 7.59
CA GLU A 99 0.30 18.12 6.70
C GLU A 99 1.60 18.50 5.98
N TYR A 100 2.70 18.56 6.71
CA TYR A 100 4.01 18.86 6.12
C TYR A 100 4.47 17.79 5.13
N PHE A 101 4.21 16.51 5.41
CA PHE A 101 4.50 15.41 4.49
C PHE A 101 3.71 15.53 3.19
N VAL A 102 2.41 15.80 3.26
CA VAL A 102 1.56 16.00 2.08
C VAL A 102 2.04 17.19 1.27
N GLN A 103 2.33 18.33 1.92
CA GLN A 103 2.87 19.52 1.26
C GLN A 103 4.16 19.19 0.49
N LYS A 104 5.12 18.50 1.12
CA LYS A 104 6.37 18.13 0.47
C LYS A 104 6.18 17.09 -0.64
N SER A 105 5.25 16.14 -0.49
CA SER A 105 4.95 15.17 -1.55
C SER A 105 4.41 15.84 -2.81
N VAL A 106 3.49 16.78 -2.67
CA VAL A 106 2.93 17.54 -3.79
C VAL A 106 3.99 18.45 -4.42
N ALA A 107 4.76 19.16 -3.61
CA ALA A 107 5.85 20.03 -4.08
C ALA A 107 6.92 19.26 -4.86
N ASN A 108 7.14 17.98 -4.55
CA ASN A 108 8.09 17.12 -5.26
C ASN A 108 7.45 16.33 -6.43
N GLY A 109 6.16 16.54 -6.73
CA GLY A 109 5.56 16.10 -7.98
C GLY A 109 4.43 15.06 -7.89
N ILE A 110 3.90 14.78 -6.72
CA ILE A 110 2.71 13.93 -6.59
C ILE A 110 1.45 14.72 -6.98
N ASP A 111 0.65 14.16 -7.89
CA ASP A 111 -0.62 14.73 -8.33
C ASP A 111 -1.82 14.06 -7.65
N ILE A 112 -1.74 12.74 -7.38
CA ILE A 112 -2.84 11.96 -6.81
C ILE A 112 -2.35 11.28 -5.53
N ILE A 113 -3.04 11.55 -4.42
CA ILE A 113 -2.79 10.88 -3.15
C ILE A 113 -3.92 9.88 -2.91
N ARG A 114 -3.62 8.58 -3.04
CA ARG A 114 -4.52 7.48 -2.70
C ARG A 114 -4.41 7.20 -1.21
N ILE A 115 -5.41 7.64 -0.47
CA ILE A 115 -5.44 7.60 1.00
C ILE A 115 -6.30 6.43 1.45
N PHE A 116 -5.79 5.57 2.33
CA PHE A 116 -6.58 4.49 2.92
C PHE A 116 -6.34 4.37 4.42
N ASP A 117 -7.30 3.80 5.11
CA ASP A 117 -7.18 3.35 6.50
C ASP A 117 -7.42 1.84 6.60
N ALA A 118 -6.64 1.16 7.42
CA ALA A 118 -6.74 -0.29 7.58
C ALA A 118 -8.05 -0.75 8.24
N LEU A 119 -8.74 0.14 8.95
CA LEU A 119 -10.03 -0.13 9.60
C LEU A 119 -11.22 0.46 8.84
N ASN A 120 -10.98 1.19 7.73
CA ASN A 120 -11.96 2.04 7.07
C ASN A 120 -12.55 3.11 8.04
N ASP A 121 -11.74 3.60 8.98
CA ASP A 121 -12.14 4.70 9.86
C ASP A 121 -11.89 6.04 9.19
N ILE A 122 -12.95 6.69 8.73
CA ILE A 122 -12.88 7.95 7.99
C ILE A 122 -12.16 9.05 8.77
N ARG A 123 -12.22 9.04 10.11
CA ARG A 123 -11.57 10.04 10.98
C ARG A 123 -10.04 10.04 10.81
N ASN A 124 -9.45 8.88 10.49
CA ASN A 124 -8.01 8.73 10.21
C ASN A 124 -7.59 9.28 8.84
N LEU A 125 -8.53 9.66 8.00
CA LEU A 125 -8.30 10.14 6.62
C LEU A 125 -8.49 11.65 6.48
N GLU A 126 -9.24 12.27 7.38
CA GLU A 126 -9.68 13.67 7.25
C GLU A 126 -8.53 14.67 7.10
N THR A 127 -7.49 14.59 7.94
CA THR A 127 -6.35 15.49 7.87
C THR A 127 -5.61 15.33 6.53
N ALA A 128 -5.44 14.09 6.07
CA ALA A 128 -4.77 13.82 4.79
C ALA A 128 -5.56 14.37 3.58
N VAL A 129 -6.90 14.23 3.59
CA VAL A 129 -7.78 14.80 2.56
C VAL A 129 -7.70 16.32 2.55
N LYS A 130 -7.83 16.94 3.71
CA LYS A 130 -7.74 18.42 3.85
C LYS A 130 -6.38 18.94 3.37
N ALA A 131 -5.29 18.26 3.75
CA ALA A 131 -3.95 18.64 3.34
C ALA A 131 -3.76 18.47 1.81
N ALA A 132 -4.20 17.36 1.22
CA ALA A 132 -4.13 17.13 -0.22
C ALA A 132 -4.89 18.22 -1.01
N LYS A 133 -6.11 18.54 -0.59
CA LYS A 133 -6.93 19.60 -1.20
C LYS A 133 -6.28 20.98 -1.07
N LYS A 134 -5.71 21.29 0.10
CA LYS A 134 -5.00 22.56 0.36
C LYS A 134 -3.81 22.75 -0.59
N GLU A 135 -3.07 21.69 -0.85
CA GLU A 135 -1.92 21.70 -1.76
C GLU A 135 -2.30 21.52 -3.24
N GLY A 136 -3.59 21.39 -3.57
CA GLY A 136 -4.09 21.24 -4.94
C GLY A 136 -3.94 19.84 -5.55
N ALA A 137 -3.63 18.83 -4.75
CA ALA A 137 -3.57 17.45 -5.21
C ALA A 137 -4.96 16.80 -5.24
N HIS A 138 -5.11 15.79 -6.09
CA HIS A 138 -6.31 14.95 -6.14
C HIS A 138 -6.33 14.00 -4.94
N ALA A 139 -7.31 14.16 -4.07
CA ALA A 139 -7.52 13.30 -2.90
C ALA A 139 -8.40 12.10 -3.29
N GLN A 140 -7.81 10.93 -3.44
CA GLN A 140 -8.55 9.68 -3.65
C GLN A 140 -8.61 8.89 -2.35
N ILE A 141 -9.81 8.53 -1.88
CA ILE A 141 -9.93 7.61 -0.73
C ILE A 141 -10.15 6.19 -1.23
N ALA A 142 -9.37 5.27 -0.68
CA ALA A 142 -9.50 3.85 -0.99
C ALA A 142 -10.27 3.13 0.12
N ILE A 143 -11.28 2.37 -0.29
CA ILE A 143 -12.00 1.41 0.54
C ILE A 143 -11.15 0.16 0.67
N SER A 144 -10.72 -0.20 1.87
CA SER A 144 -10.08 -1.49 2.14
C SER A 144 -11.15 -2.59 2.03
N TYR A 145 -11.26 -3.18 0.81
CA TYR A 145 -12.26 -4.20 0.52
C TYR A 145 -11.93 -5.52 1.23
N THR A 146 -12.94 -6.13 1.81
CA THR A 146 -12.83 -7.44 2.46
C THR A 146 -14.19 -8.11 2.53
N LEU A 147 -14.23 -9.39 2.90
CA LEU A 147 -15.45 -10.18 3.08
C LEU A 147 -15.74 -10.42 4.57
N GLY A 148 -16.98 -10.73 4.88
CA GLY A 148 -17.44 -11.07 6.21
C GLY A 148 -18.87 -10.55 6.47
N GLU A 149 -19.50 -11.01 7.55
CA GLU A 149 -20.89 -10.67 7.88
C GLU A 149 -21.16 -9.18 8.07
N VAL A 150 -20.12 -8.42 8.46
CA VAL A 150 -20.19 -6.96 8.68
C VAL A 150 -20.11 -6.20 7.35
N PHE A 151 -19.44 -6.76 6.34
CA PHE A 151 -19.09 -6.08 5.08
C PHE A 151 -20.18 -6.32 4.03
N THR A 152 -21.39 -5.86 4.35
CA THR A 152 -22.55 -5.91 3.45
C THR A 152 -22.45 -4.84 2.37
N GLU A 153 -23.24 -4.95 1.31
CA GLU A 153 -23.37 -3.90 0.29
C GLU A 153 -23.72 -2.54 0.93
N GLN A 154 -24.63 -2.53 1.92
CA GLN A 154 -25.02 -1.31 2.63
C GLN A 154 -23.85 -0.70 3.41
N TYR A 155 -22.96 -1.51 4.02
CA TYR A 155 -21.76 -1.02 4.67
C TYR A 155 -20.87 -0.22 3.68
N TYR A 156 -20.67 -0.76 2.47
CA TYR A 156 -19.87 -0.10 1.45
C TYR A 156 -20.54 1.17 0.90
N ILE A 157 -21.85 1.15 0.71
CA ILE A 157 -22.65 2.33 0.31
C ILE A 157 -22.49 3.45 1.37
N ASP A 158 -22.69 3.12 2.64
CA ASP A 158 -22.60 4.11 3.72
C ASP A 158 -21.18 4.66 3.88
N TYR A 159 -20.18 3.82 3.66
CA TYR A 159 -18.79 4.26 3.70
C TYR A 159 -18.45 5.15 2.49
N ALA A 160 -18.90 4.81 1.29
CA ALA A 160 -18.71 5.62 0.09
C ALA A 160 -19.35 7.01 0.21
N LYS A 161 -20.55 7.13 0.79
CA LYS A 161 -21.17 8.43 1.06
C LYS A 161 -20.32 9.26 2.02
N ARG A 162 -19.82 8.67 3.11
CA ARG A 162 -18.92 9.38 4.04
C ARG A 162 -17.62 9.81 3.38
N ILE A 163 -17.10 9.05 2.42
CA ILE A 163 -15.93 9.42 1.62
C ILE A 163 -16.24 10.67 0.78
N GLU A 164 -17.37 10.71 0.08
CA GLU A 164 -17.80 11.87 -0.71
C GLU A 164 -18.03 13.09 0.20
N GLU A 165 -18.68 12.92 1.35
CA GLU A 165 -18.89 13.95 2.37
C GLU A 165 -17.57 14.50 2.95
N ALA A 166 -16.54 13.66 3.08
CA ALA A 166 -15.21 14.09 3.51
C ALA A 166 -14.46 14.93 2.47
N GLY A 167 -15.02 15.09 1.27
CA GLY A 167 -14.47 15.91 0.19
C GLY A 167 -13.44 15.23 -0.70
N ALA A 168 -13.44 13.89 -0.75
CA ALA A 168 -12.61 13.14 -1.70
C ALA A 168 -13.00 13.46 -3.16
N ASP A 169 -12.01 13.49 -4.05
CA ASP A 169 -12.22 13.70 -5.49
C ASP A 169 -12.59 12.42 -6.23
N SER A 170 -12.24 11.25 -5.68
CA SER A 170 -12.62 9.93 -6.21
C SER A 170 -12.53 8.85 -5.14
N ILE A 171 -13.16 7.71 -5.42
CA ILE A 171 -13.11 6.50 -4.59
C ILE A 171 -12.31 5.43 -5.31
N CYS A 172 -11.46 4.68 -4.58
CA CYS A 172 -10.85 3.45 -5.07
C CYS A 172 -11.42 2.26 -4.29
N ILE A 173 -12.01 1.29 -4.98
CA ILE A 173 -12.28 -0.03 -4.40
C ILE A 173 -10.93 -0.77 -4.42
N LYS A 174 -10.35 -1.01 -3.23
CA LYS A 174 -9.01 -1.60 -3.10
C LYS A 174 -9.08 -3.01 -2.54
N ASP A 175 -9.02 -3.99 -3.44
CA ASP A 175 -9.02 -5.42 -3.14
C ASP A 175 -7.59 -5.97 -3.13
N MET A 176 -6.94 -5.88 -1.98
CA MET A 176 -5.55 -6.33 -1.80
C MET A 176 -5.41 -7.85 -1.72
N ALA A 177 -6.47 -8.56 -1.37
CA ALA A 177 -6.45 -10.00 -1.17
C ALA A 177 -7.06 -10.80 -2.34
N ALA A 178 -7.42 -10.11 -3.42
CA ALA A 178 -8.07 -10.69 -4.61
C ALA A 178 -9.38 -11.45 -4.26
N LEU A 179 -10.21 -10.85 -3.41
CA LEU A 179 -11.44 -11.44 -2.91
C LEU A 179 -12.65 -11.15 -3.78
N LEU A 180 -12.58 -10.13 -4.64
CA LEU A 180 -13.66 -9.82 -5.58
C LEU A 180 -13.85 -10.96 -6.58
N THR A 181 -15.12 -11.30 -6.83
CA THR A 181 -15.53 -12.12 -7.96
C THR A 181 -16.17 -11.22 -9.03
N PRO A 182 -16.26 -11.64 -10.30
CA PRO A 182 -16.78 -10.79 -11.36
C PRO A 182 -18.20 -10.27 -11.10
N TYR A 183 -19.10 -11.12 -10.63
CA TYR A 183 -20.49 -10.73 -10.37
C TYR A 183 -20.66 -9.93 -9.08
N GLU A 184 -19.81 -10.16 -8.08
CA GLU A 184 -19.75 -9.31 -6.89
C GLU A 184 -19.26 -7.92 -7.24
N THR A 185 -18.24 -7.83 -8.11
CA THR A 185 -17.76 -6.56 -8.64
C THR A 185 -18.85 -5.78 -9.36
N GLU A 186 -19.61 -6.46 -10.25
CA GLU A 186 -20.74 -5.85 -10.95
C GLU A 186 -21.77 -5.27 -9.97
N ARG A 187 -22.17 -6.07 -8.96
CA ARG A 187 -23.15 -5.66 -7.95
C ARG A 187 -22.66 -4.47 -7.13
N LEU A 188 -21.46 -4.56 -6.58
CA LEU A 188 -20.88 -3.52 -5.74
C LEU A 188 -20.68 -2.20 -6.51
N VAL A 189 -20.11 -2.26 -7.73
CA VAL A 189 -19.89 -1.05 -8.53
C VAL A 189 -21.21 -0.36 -8.88
N LYS A 190 -22.24 -1.11 -9.32
CA LYS A 190 -23.56 -0.53 -9.60
C LYS A 190 -24.19 0.12 -8.36
N ALA A 191 -24.06 -0.51 -7.19
CA ALA A 191 -24.55 0.03 -5.94
C ALA A 191 -23.84 1.35 -5.58
N LEU A 192 -22.50 1.38 -5.67
CA LEU A 192 -21.71 2.58 -5.36
C LEU A 192 -21.96 3.70 -6.38
N LYS A 193 -22.01 3.42 -7.68
CA LYS A 193 -22.32 4.41 -8.73
C LYS A 193 -23.72 5.02 -8.58
N SER A 194 -24.66 4.28 -7.96
CA SER A 194 -25.98 4.82 -7.63
C SER A 194 -26.01 5.65 -6.36
N ALA A 195 -25.00 5.53 -5.50
CA ALA A 195 -24.96 6.14 -4.18
C ALA A 195 -24.11 7.41 -4.10
N VAL A 196 -23.13 7.58 -4.98
CA VAL A 196 -22.18 8.71 -5.01
C VAL A 196 -22.00 9.26 -6.42
N ASN A 197 -21.58 10.53 -6.52
CA ASN A 197 -21.39 11.23 -7.81
C ASN A 197 -19.92 11.32 -8.25
N ILE A 198 -18.98 11.02 -7.35
CA ILE A 198 -17.54 11.10 -7.64
C ILE A 198 -17.06 9.84 -8.40
N PRO A 199 -15.98 9.94 -9.20
CA PRO A 199 -15.43 8.82 -9.94
C PRO A 199 -15.05 7.63 -9.07
N ILE A 200 -15.20 6.42 -9.63
CA ILE A 200 -14.82 5.16 -8.97
C ILE A 200 -13.68 4.50 -9.74
N GLN A 201 -12.62 4.17 -9.03
CA GLN A 201 -11.48 3.40 -9.52
C GLN A 201 -11.52 1.99 -8.92
N LEU A 202 -11.15 0.99 -9.70
CA LEU A 202 -11.09 -0.39 -9.27
C LEU A 202 -9.66 -0.91 -9.28
N HIS A 203 -9.20 -1.34 -8.12
CA HIS A 203 -7.90 -1.96 -7.87
C HIS A 203 -8.11 -3.36 -7.30
N THR A 204 -7.61 -4.38 -7.95
CA THR A 204 -7.63 -5.76 -7.45
C THR A 204 -6.35 -6.50 -7.83
N HIS A 205 -5.85 -7.32 -6.89
CA HIS A 205 -4.72 -8.20 -7.15
C HIS A 205 -5.14 -9.45 -7.93
N TYR A 206 -4.17 -10.13 -8.54
CA TYR A 206 -4.44 -11.28 -9.42
C TYR A 206 -4.34 -12.64 -8.71
N THR A 207 -4.14 -12.66 -7.40
CA THR A 207 -3.86 -13.89 -6.63
C THR A 207 -4.89 -15.00 -6.86
N SER A 208 -6.19 -14.66 -6.92
CA SER A 208 -7.27 -15.63 -7.20
C SER A 208 -7.41 -16.00 -8.68
N GLY A 209 -6.72 -15.31 -9.60
CA GLY A 209 -6.86 -15.49 -11.04
C GLY A 209 -8.05 -14.76 -11.67
N LEU A 210 -8.82 -13.98 -10.89
CA LEU A 210 -10.08 -13.39 -11.36
C LEU A 210 -9.98 -11.91 -11.75
N ALA A 211 -8.85 -11.23 -11.49
CA ALA A 211 -8.74 -9.78 -11.61
C ALA A 211 -9.17 -9.24 -12.98
N SER A 212 -8.73 -9.81 -14.10
CA SER A 212 -9.12 -9.32 -15.43
C SER A 212 -10.64 -9.40 -15.66
N MET A 213 -11.28 -10.47 -15.16
CA MET A 213 -12.73 -10.62 -15.25
C MET A 213 -13.47 -9.63 -14.35
N CYS A 214 -12.93 -9.37 -13.14
CA CYS A 214 -13.45 -8.38 -12.23
C CYS A 214 -13.35 -6.97 -12.81
N LEU A 215 -12.18 -6.62 -13.39
CA LEU A 215 -11.99 -5.33 -14.03
C LEU A 215 -12.95 -5.14 -15.20
N LEU A 216 -13.13 -6.15 -16.06
CA LEU A 216 -14.07 -6.08 -17.17
C LEU A 216 -15.50 -5.85 -16.67
N LYS A 217 -15.96 -6.63 -15.67
CA LYS A 217 -17.28 -6.47 -15.08
C LYS A 217 -17.45 -5.12 -14.38
N GLY A 218 -16.41 -4.61 -13.73
CA GLY A 218 -16.38 -3.26 -13.17
C GLY A 218 -16.58 -2.18 -14.22
N ILE A 219 -15.86 -2.27 -15.34
CA ILE A 219 -15.97 -1.34 -16.48
C ILE A 219 -17.39 -1.34 -17.05
N GLU A 220 -17.94 -2.51 -17.35
CA GLU A 220 -19.32 -2.66 -17.84
C GLU A 220 -20.37 -2.09 -16.84
N SER A 221 -20.01 -1.99 -15.56
CA SER A 221 -20.85 -1.45 -14.49
C SER A 221 -20.62 0.04 -14.20
N GLY A 222 -19.70 0.69 -14.92
CA GLY A 222 -19.48 2.13 -14.85
C GLY A 222 -18.25 2.58 -14.04
N VAL A 223 -17.27 1.70 -13.81
CA VAL A 223 -15.97 2.11 -13.26
C VAL A 223 -15.28 3.07 -14.23
N ASP A 224 -14.72 4.15 -13.69
CA ASP A 224 -14.09 5.22 -14.47
C ASP A 224 -12.60 4.95 -14.74
N VAL A 225 -11.90 4.29 -13.81
CA VAL A 225 -10.47 3.99 -13.89
C VAL A 225 -10.18 2.61 -13.33
N ILE A 226 -9.25 1.88 -13.94
CA ILE A 226 -8.76 0.59 -13.44
C ILE A 226 -7.26 0.60 -13.21
N ASP A 227 -6.81 -0.20 -12.23
CA ASP A 227 -5.38 -0.44 -11.98
C ASP A 227 -4.92 -1.69 -12.73
N THR A 228 -3.80 -1.57 -13.42
CA THR A 228 -3.17 -2.66 -14.17
C THR A 228 -1.64 -2.61 -13.99
N ALA A 229 -0.94 -3.63 -14.45
CA ALA A 229 0.51 -3.66 -14.48
C ALA A 229 1.03 -4.15 -15.83
N MET A 230 2.14 -3.60 -16.32
CA MET A 230 2.82 -4.11 -17.51
C MET A 230 3.06 -5.62 -17.40
N SER A 231 2.71 -6.37 -18.46
CA SER A 231 2.62 -7.84 -18.42
C SER A 231 3.85 -8.57 -17.88
N PRO A 232 5.09 -8.10 -18.03
CA PRO A 232 6.25 -8.76 -17.43
C PRO A 232 6.23 -8.81 -15.90
N LEU A 233 5.57 -7.83 -15.26
CA LEU A 233 5.42 -7.74 -13.80
C LEU A 233 3.94 -7.78 -13.36
N ALA A 234 3.09 -8.41 -14.17
CA ALA A 234 1.67 -8.68 -13.88
C ALA A 234 1.46 -10.11 -13.40
N LEU A 235 0.19 -10.46 -13.11
CA LEU A 235 -0.31 -11.77 -12.68
C LEU A 235 0.10 -12.18 -11.24
N GLY A 236 -0.40 -13.31 -10.78
CA GLY A 236 -0.10 -13.84 -9.45
C GLY A 236 -0.41 -12.84 -8.35
N THR A 237 0.58 -12.49 -7.54
CA THR A 237 0.42 -11.52 -6.45
C THR A 237 0.35 -10.05 -6.92
N SER A 238 0.58 -9.77 -8.22
CA SER A 238 0.48 -8.45 -8.84
C SER A 238 -0.92 -8.17 -9.39
N HIS A 239 -1.05 -7.54 -10.56
CA HIS A 239 -2.29 -7.05 -11.15
C HIS A 239 -2.59 -7.68 -12.51
N ALA A 240 -3.74 -7.32 -13.11
CA ALA A 240 -4.07 -7.67 -14.49
C ALA A 240 -3.09 -7.02 -15.46
N PRO A 241 -2.70 -7.72 -16.57
CA PRO A 241 -1.78 -7.18 -17.56
C PRO A 241 -2.38 -5.97 -18.29
N THR A 242 -1.67 -4.85 -18.31
CA THR A 242 -2.10 -3.59 -18.95
C THR A 242 -2.42 -3.81 -20.43
N GLU A 243 -1.51 -4.40 -21.18
CA GLU A 243 -1.65 -4.61 -22.63
C GLU A 243 -2.86 -5.48 -22.96
N SER A 244 -3.12 -6.51 -22.12
CA SER A 244 -4.27 -7.40 -22.33
C SER A 244 -5.59 -6.69 -22.08
N MET A 245 -5.66 -5.84 -21.05
CA MET A 245 -6.87 -5.06 -20.77
C MET A 245 -7.11 -4.02 -21.86
N VAL A 246 -6.07 -3.32 -22.31
CA VAL A 246 -6.18 -2.34 -23.41
C VAL A 246 -6.65 -3.04 -24.71
N ALA A 247 -6.06 -4.18 -25.06
CA ALA A 247 -6.45 -4.94 -26.26
C ALA A 247 -7.89 -5.47 -26.18
N ALA A 248 -8.33 -5.91 -24.99
CA ALA A 248 -9.71 -6.40 -24.78
C ALA A 248 -10.76 -5.29 -24.94
N LEU A 249 -10.41 -4.05 -24.62
CA LEU A 249 -11.32 -2.90 -24.69
C LEU A 249 -11.26 -2.15 -26.04
N GLN A 250 -10.26 -2.42 -26.86
CA GLN A 250 -10.04 -1.73 -28.13
C GLN A 250 -11.23 -1.90 -29.07
N GLY A 251 -11.71 -0.79 -29.65
CA GLY A 251 -12.84 -0.76 -30.57
C GLY A 251 -14.21 -0.97 -29.92
N THR A 252 -14.29 -1.06 -28.60
CA THR A 252 -15.55 -1.09 -27.82
C THR A 252 -15.92 0.33 -27.35
N GLU A 253 -17.10 0.47 -26.76
CA GLU A 253 -17.50 1.72 -26.10
C GLU A 253 -16.61 2.09 -24.88
N TYR A 254 -15.82 1.15 -24.38
CA TYR A 254 -14.90 1.29 -23.26
C TYR A 254 -13.44 1.51 -23.67
N ASP A 255 -13.19 1.74 -24.95
CA ASP A 255 -11.84 1.90 -25.50
C ASP A 255 -11.03 2.94 -24.71
N THR A 256 -9.87 2.52 -24.22
CA THR A 256 -8.96 3.38 -23.45
C THR A 256 -8.26 4.43 -24.31
N GLY A 257 -8.15 4.17 -25.62
CA GLY A 257 -7.41 4.99 -26.58
C GLY A 257 -5.90 4.95 -26.43
N LEU A 258 -5.35 4.01 -25.62
CA LEU A 258 -3.92 3.84 -25.46
C LEU A 258 -3.30 3.10 -26.65
N ASP A 259 -2.08 3.48 -27.05
CA ASP A 259 -1.38 2.88 -28.18
C ASP A 259 -0.67 1.58 -27.77
N LEU A 260 -1.16 0.45 -28.27
CA LEU A 260 -0.56 -0.88 -28.03
C LEU A 260 0.90 -0.98 -28.51
N LYS A 261 1.32 -0.16 -29.50
CA LYS A 261 2.72 -0.18 -29.95
C LYS A 261 3.65 0.42 -28.89
N LEU A 262 3.26 1.54 -28.29
CA LEU A 262 4.00 2.12 -27.15
C LEU A 262 4.02 1.16 -25.97
N LEU A 263 2.90 0.52 -25.66
CA LEU A 263 2.84 -0.48 -24.60
C LEU A 263 3.75 -1.68 -24.90
N THR A 264 3.88 -2.10 -26.16
CA THR A 264 4.80 -3.17 -26.55
C THR A 264 6.26 -2.76 -26.32
N GLU A 265 6.65 -1.54 -26.65
CA GLU A 265 8.00 -1.02 -26.37
C GLU A 265 8.31 -1.06 -24.86
N ILE A 266 7.38 -0.59 -24.04
CA ILE A 266 7.51 -0.63 -22.57
C ILE A 266 7.61 -2.08 -22.07
N ARG A 267 6.77 -2.96 -22.62
CA ARG A 267 6.78 -4.39 -22.30
C ARG A 267 8.15 -5.02 -22.59
N GLU A 268 8.73 -4.80 -23.75
CA GLU A 268 10.05 -5.35 -24.12
C GLU A 268 11.13 -4.90 -23.14
N TYR A 269 11.10 -3.65 -22.69
CA TYR A 269 12.00 -3.16 -21.66
C TYR A 269 11.83 -3.96 -20.35
N PHE A 270 10.61 -4.05 -19.81
CA PHE A 270 10.37 -4.77 -18.56
C PHE A 270 10.60 -6.28 -18.68
N MET A 271 10.52 -6.88 -19.88
CA MET A 271 10.93 -8.27 -20.10
C MET A 271 12.40 -8.48 -19.81
N THR A 272 13.26 -7.52 -20.15
CA THR A 272 14.71 -7.62 -19.82
C THR A 272 14.92 -7.58 -18.31
N LEU A 273 14.21 -6.71 -17.59
CA LEU A 273 14.27 -6.64 -16.13
C LEU A 273 13.70 -7.91 -15.48
N ARG A 274 12.56 -8.42 -15.96
CA ARG A 274 12.00 -9.67 -15.46
C ARG A 274 13.00 -10.82 -15.56
N LYS A 275 13.67 -10.95 -16.71
CA LYS A 275 14.72 -11.97 -16.89
C LYS A 275 15.83 -11.78 -15.86
N LYS A 276 16.35 -10.57 -15.68
CA LYS A 276 17.37 -10.24 -14.68
C LYS A 276 16.92 -10.65 -13.27
N TYR A 277 15.68 -10.34 -12.89
CA TYR A 277 15.16 -10.65 -11.55
C TYR A 277 14.96 -12.16 -11.32
N ILE A 278 14.55 -12.92 -12.34
CA ILE A 278 14.47 -14.38 -12.27
C ILE A 278 15.87 -14.98 -12.15
N ASP A 279 16.79 -14.58 -13.01
CA ASP A 279 18.16 -15.10 -13.04
C ASP A 279 18.92 -14.84 -11.73
N SER A 280 18.64 -13.71 -11.07
CA SER A 280 19.21 -13.37 -9.76
C SER A 280 18.48 -13.99 -8.56
N GLY A 281 17.35 -14.66 -8.78
CA GLY A 281 16.51 -15.22 -7.71
C GLY A 281 15.70 -14.18 -6.95
N LEU A 282 15.69 -12.92 -7.40
CA LEU A 282 14.89 -11.85 -6.77
C LEU A 282 13.39 -12.02 -7.03
N LEU A 283 13.02 -12.49 -8.23
CA LEU A 283 11.65 -12.89 -8.59
C LEU A 283 11.52 -14.40 -8.55
N ASP A 284 10.78 -14.93 -7.59
CA ASP A 284 10.38 -16.34 -7.59
C ASP A 284 9.20 -16.52 -8.58
N PRO A 285 9.35 -17.31 -9.65
CA PRO A 285 8.28 -17.56 -10.62
C PRO A 285 6.98 -18.12 -10.00
N LYS A 286 7.04 -18.73 -8.82
CA LYS A 286 5.86 -19.20 -8.08
C LYS A 286 4.90 -18.06 -7.69
N LEU A 287 5.40 -16.85 -7.51
CA LEU A 287 4.58 -15.68 -7.21
C LEU A 287 3.71 -15.23 -8.39
N LEU A 288 3.98 -15.73 -9.59
CA LEU A 288 3.19 -15.48 -10.80
C LEU A 288 2.03 -16.48 -10.97
N ALA A 289 1.99 -17.53 -10.15
CA ALA A 289 0.90 -18.49 -10.15
C ALA A 289 -0.35 -17.90 -9.48
N VAL A 290 -1.51 -18.42 -9.87
CA VAL A 290 -2.79 -18.05 -9.27
C VAL A 290 -3.30 -19.18 -8.38
N ASP A 291 -4.03 -18.83 -7.32
CA ASP A 291 -4.65 -19.77 -6.41
C ASP A 291 -6.03 -19.30 -5.97
N ALA A 292 -7.08 -19.94 -6.49
CA ALA A 292 -8.46 -19.63 -6.14
C ALA A 292 -8.79 -19.92 -4.66
N ASN A 293 -7.95 -20.68 -3.94
CA ASN A 293 -8.12 -20.86 -2.50
C ASN A 293 -7.95 -19.55 -1.71
N ALA A 294 -7.37 -18.50 -2.32
CA ALA A 294 -7.38 -17.15 -1.73
C ALA A 294 -8.79 -16.72 -1.31
N LEU A 295 -9.82 -17.11 -2.06
CA LEU A 295 -11.23 -16.82 -1.74
C LEU A 295 -11.74 -17.61 -0.51
N ILE A 296 -11.17 -18.77 -0.22
CA ILE A 296 -11.52 -19.60 0.93
C ILE A 296 -10.84 -19.08 2.19
N TYR A 297 -9.53 -18.86 2.14
CA TYR A 297 -8.77 -18.42 3.31
C TYR A 297 -8.95 -16.94 3.63
N GLN A 298 -9.31 -16.13 2.63
CA GLN A 298 -9.53 -14.67 2.75
C GLN A 298 -8.31 -13.93 3.36
N VAL A 299 -7.12 -14.47 3.15
CA VAL A 299 -5.87 -13.98 3.71
C VAL A 299 -4.97 -13.53 2.57
N PRO A 300 -4.44 -12.29 2.60
CA PRO A 300 -3.50 -11.82 1.58
C PRO A 300 -2.26 -12.71 1.47
N GLY A 301 -1.73 -12.90 0.26
CA GLY A 301 -0.56 -13.76 0.02
C GLY A 301 0.66 -13.38 0.87
N GLY A 302 0.92 -12.10 1.07
CA GLY A 302 1.98 -11.62 1.96
C GLY A 302 1.79 -12.02 3.43
N MET A 303 0.53 -12.09 3.89
CA MET A 303 0.23 -12.57 5.24
C MET A 303 0.49 -14.08 5.36
N LEU A 304 0.10 -14.89 4.37
CA LEU A 304 0.37 -16.34 4.35
C LEU A 304 1.87 -16.63 4.45
N SER A 305 2.67 -15.94 3.66
CA SER A 305 4.14 -16.08 3.69
C SER A 305 4.72 -15.71 5.07
N ASN A 306 4.19 -14.68 5.70
CA ASN A 306 4.62 -14.25 7.03
C ASN A 306 4.25 -15.28 8.11
N LEU A 307 3.01 -15.83 8.08
CA LEU A 307 2.57 -16.88 9.00
C LEU A 307 3.45 -18.13 8.88
N LEU A 308 3.74 -18.58 7.66
CA LEU A 308 4.63 -19.70 7.41
C LEU A 308 6.04 -19.46 7.97
N SER A 309 6.59 -18.25 7.75
CA SER A 309 7.90 -17.88 8.29
C SER A 309 7.95 -17.90 9.81
N GLN A 310 6.95 -17.32 10.47
CA GLN A 310 6.85 -17.32 11.94
C GLN A 310 6.76 -18.75 12.51
N LEU A 311 5.92 -19.60 11.92
CA LEU A 311 5.78 -21.01 12.33
C LEU A 311 7.07 -21.80 12.11
N LYS A 312 7.78 -21.56 11.00
CA LYS A 312 9.07 -22.18 10.72
C LYS A 312 10.12 -21.78 11.75
N GLN A 313 10.19 -20.51 12.10
CA GLN A 313 11.09 -20.01 13.16
C GLN A 313 10.77 -20.62 14.54
N ALA A 314 9.49 -20.86 14.83
CA ALA A 314 9.03 -21.51 16.05
C ALA A 314 9.17 -23.05 16.02
N GLY A 315 9.60 -23.66 14.90
CA GLY A 315 9.66 -25.12 14.76
C GLY A 315 8.29 -25.80 14.76
N LYS A 316 7.23 -25.08 14.31
CA LYS A 316 5.82 -25.50 14.36
C LYS A 316 5.12 -25.40 12.99
N SER A 317 5.85 -25.70 11.91
CA SER A 317 5.28 -25.63 10.54
C SER A 317 4.07 -26.55 10.35
N ASP A 318 3.95 -27.62 11.11
CA ASP A 318 2.81 -28.54 11.16
C ASP A 318 1.50 -27.89 11.61
N LYS A 319 1.58 -26.74 12.32
CA LYS A 319 0.43 -26.02 12.86
C LYS A 319 -0.20 -25.01 11.88
N PHE A 320 0.25 -24.96 10.64
CA PHE A 320 -0.19 -23.95 9.68
C PHE A 320 -1.71 -23.95 9.45
N GLU A 321 -2.32 -25.13 9.26
CA GLU A 321 -3.76 -25.29 9.07
C GLU A 321 -4.57 -24.84 10.31
N GLU A 322 -4.04 -25.07 11.51
CA GLU A 322 -4.69 -24.62 12.76
C GLU A 322 -4.65 -23.09 12.86
N VAL A 323 -3.54 -22.46 12.45
CA VAL A 323 -3.42 -21.00 12.42
C VAL A 323 -4.38 -20.41 11.40
N LEU A 324 -4.51 -20.99 10.21
CA LEU A 324 -5.48 -20.51 9.20
C LEU A 324 -6.93 -20.54 9.70
N LYS A 325 -7.29 -21.53 10.53
CA LYS A 325 -8.61 -21.61 11.17
C LYS A 325 -8.77 -20.62 12.33
N GLU A 326 -7.67 -20.25 12.98
CA GLU A 326 -7.70 -19.29 14.11
C GLU A 326 -7.74 -17.83 13.65
N VAL A 327 -7.18 -17.50 12.46
CA VAL A 327 -7.17 -16.13 11.93
C VAL A 327 -8.57 -15.51 11.85
N PRO A 328 -9.61 -16.16 11.26
CA PRO A 328 -10.96 -15.62 11.25
C PRO A 328 -11.55 -15.36 12.63
N ARG A 329 -11.23 -16.21 13.60
CA ARG A 329 -11.71 -16.10 14.99
C ARG A 329 -11.08 -14.89 15.69
N VAL A 330 -9.77 -14.73 15.57
CA VAL A 330 -9.06 -13.56 16.10
C VAL A 330 -9.53 -12.28 15.45
N ARG A 331 -9.79 -12.32 14.13
CA ARG A 331 -10.36 -11.20 13.37
C ARG A 331 -11.74 -10.79 13.90
N ALA A 332 -12.62 -11.76 14.16
CA ALA A 332 -13.95 -11.50 14.71
C ALA A 332 -13.86 -10.89 16.12
N ASP A 333 -13.03 -11.47 17.00
CA ASP A 333 -12.80 -10.94 18.36
C ASP A 333 -12.27 -9.50 18.35
N ALA A 334 -11.49 -9.14 17.33
CA ALA A 334 -10.94 -7.79 17.15
C ALA A 334 -11.89 -6.80 16.45
N GLY A 335 -13.17 -7.13 16.24
CA GLY A 335 -14.15 -6.26 15.60
C GLY A 335 -14.03 -6.21 14.06
N PHE A 336 -13.64 -7.32 13.45
CA PHE A 336 -13.59 -7.55 12.00
C PHE A 336 -12.68 -6.59 11.21
N PRO A 337 -11.44 -6.28 11.64
CA PRO A 337 -10.57 -5.45 10.83
C PRO A 337 -10.33 -6.08 9.45
N PRO A 338 -10.30 -5.28 8.35
CA PRO A 338 -9.78 -5.75 7.08
C PRO A 338 -8.34 -6.25 7.24
N LEU A 339 -7.97 -7.34 6.54
CA LEU A 339 -6.63 -7.92 6.62
C LEU A 339 -5.68 -7.23 5.64
N VAL A 340 -5.40 -5.97 5.90
CA VAL A 340 -4.42 -5.14 5.21
C VAL A 340 -3.34 -4.68 6.19
N THR A 341 -2.22 -4.13 5.72
CA THR A 341 -1.17 -3.61 6.62
C THR A 341 -1.68 -2.40 7.42
N PRO A 342 -1.53 -2.36 8.77
CA PRO A 342 -0.82 -3.31 9.63
C PRO A 342 -1.71 -4.42 10.24
N THR A 343 -3.03 -4.37 10.11
CA THR A 343 -3.99 -5.26 10.79
C THR A 343 -3.80 -6.72 10.44
N SER A 344 -3.42 -7.06 9.20
CA SER A 344 -3.09 -8.43 8.80
C SER A 344 -1.95 -9.03 9.63
N GLN A 345 -0.92 -8.24 9.91
CA GLN A 345 0.21 -8.68 10.75
C GLN A 345 -0.21 -8.82 12.21
N ILE A 346 -1.00 -7.87 12.73
CA ILE A 346 -1.48 -7.87 14.10
C ILE A 346 -2.34 -9.13 14.37
N VAL A 347 -3.35 -9.36 13.54
CA VAL A 347 -4.27 -10.51 13.66
C VAL A 347 -3.52 -11.82 13.44
N GLY A 348 -2.65 -11.88 12.42
CA GLY A 348 -1.89 -13.08 12.09
C GLY A 348 -0.93 -13.50 13.21
N THR A 349 -0.16 -12.56 13.74
CA THR A 349 0.77 -12.85 14.85
C THR A 349 0.02 -13.30 16.10
N GLN A 350 -1.11 -12.68 16.42
CA GLN A 350 -1.93 -13.12 17.56
C GLN A 350 -2.50 -14.54 17.35
N ALA A 351 -2.94 -14.86 16.12
CA ALA A 351 -3.42 -16.21 15.79
C ALA A 351 -2.31 -17.26 15.95
N VAL A 352 -1.09 -16.95 15.49
CA VAL A 352 0.09 -17.82 15.70
C VAL A 352 0.33 -18.06 17.20
N PHE A 353 0.34 -17.02 18.03
CA PHE A 353 0.53 -17.19 19.48
C PHE A 353 -0.58 -18.03 20.12
N ASN A 354 -1.84 -17.82 19.75
CA ASN A 354 -2.97 -18.61 20.27
C ASN A 354 -2.77 -20.12 20.00
N VAL A 355 -2.32 -20.46 18.79
CA VAL A 355 -2.12 -21.86 18.38
C VAL A 355 -0.86 -22.46 19.01
N ILE A 356 0.27 -21.75 18.99
CA ILE A 356 1.54 -22.27 19.52
C ILE A 356 1.46 -22.53 21.03
N LEU A 357 0.80 -21.63 21.77
CA LEU A 357 0.67 -21.73 23.23
C LEU A 357 -0.48 -22.64 23.67
N GLY A 358 -1.32 -23.11 22.73
CA GLY A 358 -2.44 -24.02 23.00
C GLY A 358 -3.61 -23.39 23.77
N GLU A 359 -3.56 -22.09 24.05
CA GLU A 359 -4.59 -21.35 24.75
C GLU A 359 -4.75 -19.95 24.14
N ARG A 360 -6.00 -19.58 23.80
CA ARG A 360 -6.33 -18.31 23.18
C ARG A 360 -6.09 -17.14 24.15
N TYR A 361 -5.28 -16.17 23.70
CA TYR A 361 -4.96 -14.96 24.47
C TYR A 361 -4.24 -15.20 25.79
N LYS A 362 -3.54 -16.32 25.92
CA LYS A 362 -2.59 -16.55 27.02
C LYS A 362 -1.46 -15.51 27.03
N THR A 363 -1.00 -15.17 25.82
CA THR A 363 -0.11 -14.05 25.56
C THR A 363 -0.77 -13.13 24.54
N VAL A 364 -0.86 -11.84 24.86
CA VAL A 364 -1.42 -10.81 23.99
C VAL A 364 -0.29 -9.92 23.52
N THR A 365 -0.16 -9.77 22.20
CA THR A 365 0.85 -8.86 21.65
C THR A 365 0.48 -7.40 21.93
N LYS A 366 1.50 -6.53 22.04
CA LYS A 366 1.30 -5.09 22.27
C LYS A 366 0.43 -4.48 21.20
N GLU A 367 0.66 -4.87 19.95
CA GLU A 367 -0.06 -4.37 18.77
C GLU A 367 -1.53 -4.83 18.79
N PHE A 368 -1.80 -6.09 19.14
CA PHE A 368 -3.16 -6.59 19.28
C PHE A 368 -3.91 -5.89 20.42
N LYS A 369 -3.26 -5.70 21.57
CA LYS A 369 -3.81 -4.92 22.68
C LYS A 369 -4.11 -3.48 22.22
N GLY A 370 -3.22 -2.85 21.47
CA GLY A 370 -3.43 -1.54 20.89
C GLY A 370 -4.62 -1.49 19.93
N LEU A 371 -4.83 -2.54 19.12
CA LEU A 371 -5.99 -2.64 18.23
C LEU A 371 -7.30 -2.69 19.04
N VAL A 372 -7.37 -3.56 20.05
CA VAL A 372 -8.53 -3.69 20.95
C VAL A 372 -8.79 -2.42 21.75
N LYS A 373 -7.73 -1.70 22.12
CA LYS A 373 -7.81 -0.39 22.81
C LYS A 373 -8.37 0.71 21.94
N GLY A 374 -8.25 0.61 20.60
CA GLY A 374 -8.63 1.66 19.65
C GLY A 374 -7.46 2.58 19.23
N SER A 375 -6.20 2.18 19.49
CA SER A 375 -5.02 2.99 19.12
C SER A 375 -4.84 3.16 17.62
N TYR A 376 -5.51 2.33 16.81
CA TYR A 376 -5.50 2.41 15.34
C TYR A 376 -6.76 3.04 14.77
N GLY A 377 -7.76 3.36 15.60
CA GLY A 377 -9.05 3.87 15.19
C GLY A 377 -10.21 2.96 15.58
N LYS A 378 -11.39 3.27 15.05
CA LYS A 378 -12.62 2.53 15.30
C LYS A 378 -12.68 1.30 14.38
N THR A 379 -12.87 0.12 14.99
CA THR A 379 -13.06 -1.14 14.25
C THR A 379 -14.41 -1.16 13.51
N PRO A 380 -14.51 -1.91 12.38
CA PRO A 380 -15.73 -2.00 11.58
C PRO A 380 -16.97 -2.47 12.38
N ALA A 381 -16.77 -3.40 13.31
CA ALA A 381 -17.81 -3.81 14.27
C ALA A 381 -17.37 -3.54 15.71
N PRO A 382 -18.32 -3.39 16.64
CA PRO A 382 -18.01 -3.29 18.05
C PRO A 382 -17.30 -4.54 18.54
N ILE A 383 -16.25 -4.33 19.36
CA ILE A 383 -15.59 -5.43 20.09
C ILE A 383 -16.43 -5.78 21.32
N ASP A 384 -16.62 -7.08 21.57
CA ASP A 384 -17.35 -7.55 22.74
C ASP A 384 -16.80 -6.94 24.03
N PRO A 385 -17.62 -6.35 24.92
CA PRO A 385 -17.17 -5.64 26.12
C PRO A 385 -16.42 -6.53 27.11
N GLU A 386 -16.81 -7.80 27.27
CA GLU A 386 -16.14 -8.73 28.18
C GLU A 386 -14.77 -9.12 27.62
N PHE A 387 -14.72 -9.37 26.30
CA PHE A 387 -13.45 -9.62 25.62
C PHE A 387 -12.52 -8.41 25.71
N ARG A 388 -13.04 -7.20 25.45
CA ARG A 388 -12.27 -5.95 25.58
C ARG A 388 -11.69 -5.80 26.97
N LYS A 389 -12.49 -6.02 28.01
CA LYS A 389 -12.05 -5.98 29.41
C LYS A 389 -10.99 -7.05 29.71
N LYS A 390 -11.15 -8.26 29.18
CA LYS A 390 -10.15 -9.33 29.31
C LYS A 390 -8.78 -8.92 28.75
N ILE A 391 -8.75 -8.25 27.58
CA ILE A 391 -7.51 -7.86 26.91
C ILE A 391 -6.89 -6.61 27.53
N LEU A 392 -7.69 -5.61 27.89
CA LEU A 392 -7.20 -4.31 28.37
C LEU A 392 -6.96 -4.28 29.88
N GLY A 393 -7.67 -5.12 30.66
CA GLY A 393 -7.70 -4.99 32.11
C GLY A 393 -8.36 -3.68 32.53
N ASP A 394 -7.63 -2.84 33.25
CA ASP A 394 -8.10 -1.54 33.76
C ASP A 394 -7.85 -0.37 32.79
N GLU A 395 -7.19 -0.63 31.63
CA GLU A 395 -6.95 0.42 30.65
C GLU A 395 -8.24 0.86 29.96
N GLN A 396 -8.40 2.18 29.82
CA GLN A 396 -9.55 2.75 29.15
C GLN A 396 -9.41 2.64 27.62
N PRO A 397 -10.48 2.32 26.89
CA PRO A 397 -10.49 2.37 25.44
C PRO A 397 -10.36 3.80 24.92
N ILE A 398 -9.89 3.94 23.68
CA ILE A 398 -9.81 5.21 22.94
C ILE A 398 -11.04 5.29 22.04
N ASP A 399 -11.93 6.24 22.32
CA ASP A 399 -13.17 6.45 21.56
C ASP A 399 -13.08 7.66 20.62
N CYS A 400 -12.14 8.60 20.86
CA CYS A 400 -11.84 9.72 19.96
C CYS A 400 -10.99 9.28 18.77
N ARG A 401 -10.68 10.20 17.86
CA ARG A 401 -9.67 10.00 16.83
C ARG A 401 -8.31 9.85 17.52
N PRO A 402 -7.56 8.75 17.32
CA PRO A 402 -6.31 8.53 18.06
C PRO A 402 -5.27 9.65 17.89
N ALA A 403 -5.23 10.28 16.72
CA ALA A 403 -4.30 11.38 16.48
C ALA A 403 -4.57 12.64 17.33
N ASP A 404 -5.79 12.81 17.84
CA ASP A 404 -6.12 13.93 18.75
C ASP A 404 -5.41 13.82 20.12
N LEU A 405 -4.82 12.64 20.41
CA LEU A 405 -4.03 12.39 21.61
C LEU A 405 -2.53 12.60 21.40
N ILE A 406 -2.11 13.00 20.18
CA ILE A 406 -0.71 13.21 19.82
C ILE A 406 -0.45 14.71 19.73
N GLU A 407 0.43 15.20 20.60
CA GLU A 407 0.90 16.58 20.55
C GLU A 407 1.67 16.86 19.26
N PRO A 408 1.71 18.10 18.77
CA PRO A 408 2.51 18.49 17.61
C PRO A 408 3.96 18.03 17.72
N GLU A 409 4.47 17.34 16.68
CA GLU A 409 5.80 16.72 16.70
C GLU A 409 6.81 17.40 15.76
N LEU A 410 6.38 18.20 14.78
CA LEU A 410 7.23 18.65 13.67
C LEU A 410 8.46 19.44 14.12
N GLU A 411 8.31 20.42 15.01
CA GLU A 411 9.42 21.25 15.46
C GLU A 411 10.42 20.47 16.31
N LYS A 412 9.96 19.52 17.12
CA LYS A 412 10.83 18.60 17.85
C LYS A 412 11.62 17.72 16.90
N LEU A 413 10.96 17.13 15.89
CA LEU A 413 11.61 16.29 14.89
C LEU A 413 12.63 17.05 14.05
N LYS A 414 12.36 18.31 13.69
CA LYS A 414 13.34 19.19 13.02
C LYS A 414 14.59 19.39 13.88
N ALA A 415 14.42 19.64 15.16
CA ALA A 415 15.53 19.82 16.10
C ALA A 415 16.37 18.53 16.25
N GLU A 416 15.72 17.39 16.36
CA GLU A 416 16.39 16.08 16.45
C GLU A 416 17.14 15.71 15.16
N CYS A 417 16.55 16.00 13.99
CA CYS A 417 17.13 15.69 12.68
C CYS A 417 18.23 16.67 12.23
N ALA A 418 18.34 17.84 12.86
CA ALA A 418 19.18 18.96 12.39
C ALA A 418 20.64 18.60 12.06
N LYS A 419 21.23 17.65 12.80
CA LYS A 419 22.65 17.23 12.58
C LYS A 419 22.86 16.43 11.29
N TRP A 420 21.80 15.86 10.69
CA TRP A 420 21.87 15.06 9.46
C TRP A 420 21.18 15.74 8.28
N SER A 421 20.29 16.71 8.54
CA SER A 421 19.44 17.34 7.54
C SER A 421 20.26 18.11 6.51
N GLN A 422 20.03 17.85 5.24
CA GLN A 422 20.58 18.57 4.08
C GLN A 422 19.47 19.16 3.21
N GLN A 423 18.24 18.72 3.39
CA GLN A 423 17.04 19.20 2.73
C GLN A 423 15.85 19.13 3.69
N ASP A 424 14.83 19.92 3.41
CA ASP A 424 13.63 20.02 4.27
C ASP A 424 12.93 18.67 4.49
N GLU A 425 12.98 17.79 3.49
CA GLU A 425 12.33 16.49 3.50
C GLU A 425 13.03 15.47 4.41
N ASP A 426 14.27 15.69 4.81
CA ASP A 426 15.01 14.75 5.65
C ASP A 426 14.34 14.53 7.01
N VAL A 427 13.71 15.57 7.56
CA VAL A 427 12.96 15.45 8.81
C VAL A 427 11.80 14.45 8.70
N LEU A 428 11.17 14.35 7.54
CA LEU A 428 10.08 13.42 7.28
C LEU A 428 10.59 11.99 7.14
N SER A 429 11.74 11.81 6.48
CA SER A 429 12.43 10.53 6.41
C SER A 429 12.83 10.04 7.80
N TYR A 430 13.37 10.94 8.63
CA TYR A 430 13.71 10.67 10.03
C TYR A 430 12.49 10.32 10.88
N ALA A 431 11.41 11.10 10.78
CA ALA A 431 10.18 10.88 11.54
C ALA A 431 9.58 9.49 11.33
N MET A 432 9.61 9.00 10.07
CA MET A 432 8.99 7.74 9.70
C MET A 432 9.92 6.52 9.89
N PHE A 433 11.21 6.68 9.68
CA PHE A 433 12.15 5.55 9.61
C PHE A 433 13.34 5.66 10.57
N GLY A 434 13.45 6.69 11.39
CA GLY A 434 14.38 6.85 12.50
C GLY A 434 15.81 6.36 12.19
N GLN A 435 16.26 5.31 12.87
CA GLN A 435 17.62 4.74 12.70
C GLN A 435 17.97 4.31 11.27
N VAL A 436 16.97 3.95 10.45
CA VAL A 436 17.20 3.60 9.04
C VAL A 436 17.57 4.84 8.25
N ALA A 437 16.85 5.94 8.49
CA ALA A 437 17.14 7.23 7.88
C ALA A 437 18.51 7.78 8.34
N GLU A 438 18.84 7.65 9.64
CA GLU A 438 20.17 8.05 10.17
C GLU A 438 21.30 7.35 9.41
N LYS A 439 21.22 6.03 9.27
CA LYS A 439 22.23 5.25 8.53
C LYS A 439 22.35 5.66 7.06
N PHE A 440 21.21 5.97 6.44
CA PHE A 440 21.18 6.48 5.07
C PHE A 440 21.87 7.85 4.97
N PHE A 441 21.57 8.77 5.90
CA PHE A 441 22.18 10.10 5.92
C PHE A 441 23.70 10.04 6.13
N GLU A 442 24.18 9.15 7.00
CA GLU A 442 25.62 8.90 7.18
C GLU A 442 26.25 8.44 5.87
N LYS A 443 25.70 7.42 5.20
CA LYS A 443 26.19 6.94 3.91
C LYS A 443 26.15 8.02 2.82
N ARG A 444 25.08 8.84 2.78
CA ARG A 444 24.96 9.96 1.85
C ARG A 444 26.09 10.97 2.07
N LYS A 445 26.38 11.30 3.32
CA LYS A 445 27.49 12.18 3.70
C LYS A 445 28.86 11.59 3.31
N ASP A 446 29.10 10.32 3.61
CA ASP A 446 30.33 9.62 3.24
C ASP A 446 30.56 9.64 1.74
N LYS A 447 29.53 9.34 0.95
CA LYS A 447 29.58 9.41 -0.51
C LYS A 447 29.93 10.82 -1.02
N GLN A 448 29.35 11.86 -0.42
CA GLN A 448 29.65 13.26 -0.78
C GLN A 448 31.10 13.66 -0.43
N LEU A 449 31.65 13.09 0.63
CA LEU A 449 33.03 13.32 1.05
C LEU A 449 34.05 12.43 0.31
N GLY A 450 33.60 11.57 -0.60
CA GLY A 450 34.44 10.60 -1.30
C GLY A 450 34.99 9.49 -0.41
N ILE A 451 34.33 9.23 0.72
CA ILE A 451 34.69 8.15 1.65
C ILE A 451 34.07 6.86 1.17
N ASP A 452 34.88 5.88 0.78
CA ASP A 452 34.40 4.52 0.45
C ASP A 452 34.48 3.63 1.70
N ALA A 453 33.42 3.66 2.48
CA ALA A 453 33.33 2.89 3.71
C ALA A 453 33.28 1.35 3.47
N GLU A 454 32.94 0.89 2.26
CA GLU A 454 32.88 -0.56 1.93
C GLU A 454 34.28 -1.14 1.71
N HIS A 455 35.22 -0.30 1.23
CA HIS A 455 36.63 -0.66 1.02
C HIS A 455 37.55 -0.24 2.17
N ALA A 456 37.03 0.46 3.18
CA ALA A 456 37.82 0.80 4.36
C ALA A 456 38.11 -0.44 5.19
N ASP A 457 39.33 -0.95 5.12
CA ASP A 457 39.76 -2.02 6.01
C ASP A 457 39.77 -1.50 7.45
N LYS A 458 38.82 -2.03 8.26
CA LYS A 458 38.69 -1.68 9.68
C LYS A 458 39.96 -1.98 10.51
N ALA A 459 40.85 -2.82 10.00
CA ALA A 459 42.12 -3.16 10.62
C ALA A 459 43.23 -2.14 10.20
N ASN A 460 43.04 -1.42 9.11
CA ASN A 460 44.01 -0.46 8.61
C ASN A 460 43.72 0.92 9.20
N LYS A 461 44.59 1.39 10.08
CA LYS A 461 44.51 2.75 10.68
C LYS A 461 44.98 3.86 9.75
N GLY A 462 45.24 3.58 8.48
CA GLY A 462 45.52 4.56 7.44
C GLY A 462 44.32 5.42 7.09
N MET A 463 44.52 6.66 6.68
CA MET A 463 43.42 7.48 6.14
C MET A 463 42.84 6.81 4.89
N PRO A 464 41.52 6.74 4.74
CA PRO A 464 40.91 6.35 3.48
C PRO A 464 41.32 7.35 2.39
N VAL A 465 41.69 6.82 1.23
CA VAL A 465 42.04 7.61 0.03
C VAL A 465 40.80 8.05 -0.67
#